data_713be1cd827f02aa596bb00a52e3410f
#
_entry.id   713be1cd827f02aa596bb00a52e3410f
#
_cell.length_a   1.000
_cell.length_b   1.000
_cell.length_c   1.000
_cell.angle_alpha   90.00
_cell.angle_beta   90.00
_cell.angle_gamma   90.00
#
_symmetry.space_group_name_H-M   'P 1'
#
loop_
_entity.id
_entity.type
_entity.pdbx_description
1 polymer ?
#
loop_
_entity_poly.entity_id
_entity_poly.type
_entity_poly.pdbx_seq_one_letter_code
_entity_poly.pdbx_strand_id
1 'polypeptide(L)'
;MQRRAFLMRAGAGVAATAVGRPAIAQTGAPVRWRLATSWPKSLDTLYGSVEAMCQRVGQLTDRKFQIQSFAGGEIVPPLQVWDATQNGTVECGHTLTSFNIGKNPAVAFDSGLAFGLNTRQQQAWMNYGGGLELIRALFKKDGILPIPCGNVGVQMGGFYRKEINSVDDLKGLKFRIGGLGGMILAKLGVVPLQIPTADIYPSLERGAIDAAEWIGPYDDEKLGLHKVAKYYYYPGWWEGSAQVTLLVNLQHWEALPESYRAALEAACAETTVLMMAKYDTRNPEALRRLVAAGVQLRQFPRPVLDACYKAAFETYDELAGRSADFKLIYESWQKFLADSNLWFRVAENTLDNYRFAMSAQPR
;
A
#
# COMPACT_ATOMS: atom_id res chain seq x y z
N MET A 1 -40.34 74.34 -37.41
CA MET A 1 -39.74 73.29 -38.27
C MET A 1 -38.37 72.89 -37.72
N GLN A 2 -38.28 71.93 -36.85
CA GLN A 2 -36.97 71.33 -36.42
C GLN A 2 -37.20 70.27 -35.29
N ARG A 3 -38.17 69.40 -35.46
CA ARG A 3 -38.42 68.26 -34.52
C ARG A 3 -38.51 66.88 -35.21
N ARG A 4 -38.17 66.81 -36.51
CA ARG A 4 -38.27 65.53 -37.26
C ARG A 4 -36.95 64.87 -37.66
N ALA A 5 -35.79 65.47 -37.32
CA ALA A 5 -34.47 65.01 -37.73
C ALA A 5 -33.74 64.17 -36.62
N PHE A 6 -34.36 63.98 -35.43
CA PHE A 6 -33.68 63.29 -34.31
C PHE A 6 -34.08 61.83 -34.14
N LEU A 7 -35.06 61.37 -34.91
CA LEU A 7 -35.56 59.98 -34.74
C LEU A 7 -35.11 58.97 -35.82
N MET A 8 -34.20 59.38 -36.72
CA MET A 8 -33.68 58.47 -37.76
C MET A 8 -32.19 58.07 -37.61
N ARG A 9 -31.62 58.24 -36.45
CA ARG A 9 -30.23 57.76 -36.18
C ARG A 9 -30.09 56.83 -34.97
N ALA A 10 -31.17 56.20 -34.51
CA ALA A 10 -31.17 55.22 -33.39
C ALA A 10 -31.58 53.82 -33.88
N GLY A 11 -30.90 53.31 -34.87
CA GLY A 11 -31.27 52.02 -35.42
C GLY A 11 -30.15 51.35 -36.19
N ALA A 12 -29.01 51.05 -35.57
CA ALA A 12 -28.03 50.08 -36.07
C ALA A 12 -26.92 49.85 -35.04
N GLY A 13 -27.30 49.37 -33.87
CA GLY A 13 -26.42 48.85 -32.84
C GLY A 13 -26.88 47.41 -32.49
N VAL A 14 -26.82 46.49 -33.46
CA VAL A 14 -26.95 45.06 -33.16
C VAL A 14 -25.66 44.71 -32.44
N ALA A 15 -25.69 44.73 -31.10
CA ALA A 15 -24.70 44.08 -30.26
C ALA A 15 -24.79 42.57 -30.56
N ALA A 16 -23.87 42.09 -31.38
CA ALA A 16 -23.60 40.68 -31.48
C ALA A 16 -23.14 40.19 -30.09
N THR A 17 -24.07 39.75 -29.25
CA THR A 17 -23.76 38.93 -28.10
C THR A 17 -23.10 37.70 -28.65
N ALA A 18 -21.76 37.66 -28.62
CA ALA A 18 -20.99 36.47 -28.80
C ALA A 18 -21.46 35.52 -27.68
N VAL A 19 -22.41 34.64 -28.01
CA VAL A 19 -22.69 33.47 -27.20
C VAL A 19 -21.40 32.70 -27.19
N GLY A 20 -20.60 32.89 -26.11
CA GLY A 20 -19.43 32.08 -25.87
C GLY A 20 -19.88 30.66 -25.92
N ARG A 21 -19.49 29.94 -26.97
CA ARG A 21 -19.62 28.48 -26.96
C ARG A 21 -18.99 28.02 -25.65
N PRO A 22 -19.68 27.19 -24.84
CA PRO A 22 -19.03 26.59 -23.69
C PRO A 22 -17.75 25.92 -24.22
N ALA A 23 -16.60 26.27 -23.62
CA ALA A 23 -15.37 25.62 -23.92
C ALA A 23 -15.64 24.14 -23.62
N ILE A 24 -15.87 23.33 -24.66
CA ILE A 24 -15.88 21.88 -24.54
C ILE A 24 -14.47 21.58 -24.10
N ALA A 25 -14.33 21.23 -22.81
CA ALA A 25 -13.07 20.73 -22.27
C ALA A 25 -12.58 19.69 -23.27
N GLN A 26 -11.39 19.91 -23.84
CA GLN A 26 -10.80 18.98 -24.78
C GLN A 26 -10.68 17.64 -24.06
N THR A 27 -11.68 16.80 -24.22
CA THR A 27 -11.64 15.44 -23.70
C THR A 27 -10.54 14.75 -24.47
N GLY A 28 -9.49 14.33 -23.76
CA GLY A 28 -8.32 13.68 -24.37
C GLY A 28 -8.71 12.50 -25.27
N ALA A 29 -7.80 12.11 -26.15
CA ALA A 29 -7.99 10.92 -26.97
C ALA A 29 -8.26 9.67 -26.10
N PRO A 30 -9.04 8.69 -26.58
CA PRO A 30 -9.27 7.44 -25.84
C PRO A 30 -7.94 6.73 -25.53
N VAL A 31 -7.75 6.35 -24.26
CA VAL A 31 -6.58 5.64 -23.76
C VAL A 31 -7.01 4.30 -23.18
N ARG A 32 -6.27 3.25 -23.46
CA ARG A 32 -6.47 1.92 -22.88
C ARG A 32 -5.18 1.39 -22.33
N TRP A 33 -5.19 1.03 -21.04
CA TRP A 33 -4.05 0.47 -20.34
C TRP A 33 -4.35 -0.92 -19.81
N ARG A 34 -3.30 -1.73 -19.66
CA ARG A 34 -3.30 -3.02 -18.96
C ARG A 34 -2.62 -2.81 -17.62
N LEU A 35 -3.21 -3.36 -16.58
CA LEU A 35 -2.71 -3.29 -15.22
C LEU A 35 -2.44 -4.72 -14.73
N ALA A 36 -1.18 -5.06 -14.50
CA ALA A 36 -0.81 -6.30 -13.84
C ALA A 36 -0.85 -6.15 -12.33
N THR A 37 -1.32 -7.17 -11.60
CA THR A 37 -1.31 -7.15 -10.13
C THR A 37 -0.50 -8.31 -9.56
N SER A 38 -0.05 -8.15 -8.30
CA SER A 38 0.52 -9.25 -7.51
C SER A 38 -0.53 -10.11 -6.80
N TRP A 39 -1.82 -9.84 -6.98
CA TRP A 39 -2.91 -10.36 -6.18
C TRP A 39 -3.74 -11.41 -6.90
N PRO A 40 -4.12 -12.52 -6.22
CA PRO A 40 -5.14 -13.41 -6.75
C PRO A 40 -6.54 -12.78 -6.63
N LYS A 41 -7.47 -13.18 -7.50
CA LYS A 41 -8.86 -12.68 -7.52
C LYS A 41 -9.64 -12.95 -6.23
N SER A 42 -9.22 -13.95 -5.44
CA SER A 42 -9.85 -14.28 -4.16
C SER A 42 -9.70 -13.20 -3.09
N LEU A 43 -8.70 -12.32 -3.22
CA LEU A 43 -8.45 -11.21 -2.31
C LEU A 43 -9.19 -9.94 -2.76
N ASP A 44 -10.46 -9.85 -2.41
CA ASP A 44 -11.35 -8.74 -2.80
C ASP A 44 -11.03 -7.40 -2.11
N THR A 45 -10.14 -7.40 -1.13
CA THR A 45 -9.54 -6.21 -0.52
C THR A 45 -8.43 -5.65 -1.40
N LEU A 46 -7.55 -6.49 -1.92
CA LEU A 46 -6.45 -6.10 -2.79
C LEU A 46 -6.90 -6.04 -4.25
N TYR A 47 -7.24 -7.19 -4.85
CA TYR A 47 -7.63 -7.24 -6.27
C TYR A 47 -8.94 -6.49 -6.53
N GLY A 48 -9.95 -6.66 -5.68
CA GLY A 48 -11.23 -5.97 -5.84
C GLY A 48 -11.12 -4.44 -5.71
N SER A 49 -10.17 -3.93 -4.90
CA SER A 49 -9.90 -2.49 -4.85
C SER A 49 -9.26 -1.96 -6.13
N VAL A 50 -8.41 -2.77 -6.78
CA VAL A 50 -7.85 -2.43 -8.11
C VAL A 50 -8.96 -2.37 -9.16
N GLU A 51 -9.89 -3.32 -9.17
CA GLU A 51 -11.04 -3.29 -10.09
C GLU A 51 -11.89 -2.03 -9.87
N ALA A 52 -12.15 -1.68 -8.60
CA ALA A 52 -12.89 -0.47 -8.25
C ALA A 52 -12.16 0.80 -8.70
N MET A 53 -10.85 0.87 -8.51
CA MET A 53 -9.99 1.98 -8.99
C MET A 53 -10.08 2.12 -10.52
N CYS A 54 -9.94 1.01 -11.27
CA CYS A 54 -10.05 1.02 -12.73
C CYS A 54 -11.43 1.51 -13.19
N GLN A 55 -12.52 1.08 -12.53
CA GLN A 55 -13.87 1.55 -12.81
C GLN A 55 -14.00 3.05 -12.51
N ARG A 56 -13.41 3.51 -11.40
CA ARG A 56 -13.45 4.91 -11.00
C ARG A 56 -12.75 5.83 -11.99
N VAL A 57 -11.58 5.43 -12.50
CA VAL A 57 -10.88 6.15 -13.58
C VAL A 57 -11.78 6.27 -14.82
N GLY A 58 -12.42 5.17 -15.22
CA GLY A 58 -13.37 5.19 -16.33
C GLY A 58 -14.53 6.16 -16.11
N GLN A 59 -15.10 6.22 -14.90
CA GLN A 59 -16.18 7.15 -14.54
C GLN A 59 -15.74 8.61 -14.61
N LEU A 60 -14.55 8.92 -14.08
CA LEU A 60 -13.99 10.28 -14.02
C LEU A 60 -13.57 10.82 -15.39
N THR A 61 -13.45 9.95 -16.40
CA THR A 61 -12.95 10.30 -17.73
C THR A 61 -13.96 10.01 -18.86
N ASP A 62 -15.25 9.91 -18.53
CA ASP A 62 -16.32 9.56 -19.47
C ASP A 62 -16.00 8.31 -20.32
N ARG A 63 -15.35 7.30 -19.68
CA ARG A 63 -14.85 6.06 -20.28
C ARG A 63 -13.84 6.24 -21.40
N LYS A 64 -13.21 7.39 -21.50
CA LYS A 64 -12.14 7.64 -22.48
C LYS A 64 -10.79 7.13 -22.00
N PHE A 65 -10.53 7.10 -20.70
CA PHE A 65 -9.41 6.39 -20.12
C PHE A 65 -9.92 5.12 -19.42
N GLN A 66 -9.54 3.96 -19.95
CA GLN A 66 -9.93 2.66 -19.43
C GLN A 66 -8.70 1.85 -19.07
N ILE A 67 -8.72 1.24 -17.90
CA ILE A 67 -7.66 0.37 -17.40
C ILE A 67 -8.26 -1.02 -17.19
N GLN A 68 -7.66 -2.04 -17.81
CA GLN A 68 -8.02 -3.44 -17.61
C GLN A 68 -7.06 -4.06 -16.61
N SER A 69 -7.60 -4.53 -15.47
CA SER A 69 -6.82 -5.24 -14.44
C SER A 69 -6.68 -6.73 -14.78
N PHE A 70 -5.52 -7.28 -14.41
CA PHE A 70 -5.18 -8.70 -14.53
C PHE A 70 -4.65 -9.19 -13.17
N ALA A 71 -5.16 -10.34 -12.75
CA ALA A 71 -4.71 -10.96 -11.50
C ALA A 71 -3.28 -11.48 -11.62
N GLY A 72 -2.65 -11.70 -10.49
CA GLY A 72 -1.29 -12.25 -10.43
C GLY A 72 -1.19 -13.58 -11.15
N GLY A 73 -0.28 -13.67 -12.11
CA GLY A 73 -0.07 -14.85 -12.94
C GLY A 73 -0.87 -14.89 -14.26
N GLU A 74 -1.82 -13.97 -14.51
CA GLU A 74 -2.57 -13.96 -15.77
C GLU A 74 -1.73 -13.47 -16.96
N ILE A 75 -0.90 -12.44 -16.74
CA ILE A 75 -0.04 -11.89 -17.81
C ILE A 75 1.44 -11.83 -17.40
N VAL A 76 1.73 -11.72 -16.10
CA VAL A 76 3.09 -11.78 -15.56
C VAL A 76 3.08 -12.48 -14.21
N PRO A 77 4.18 -13.16 -13.80
CA PRO A 77 4.30 -13.71 -12.46
C PRO A 77 4.09 -12.62 -11.38
N PRO A 78 3.44 -12.95 -10.23
CA PRO A 78 3.04 -11.96 -9.22
C PRO A 78 4.18 -11.09 -8.67
N LEU A 79 5.40 -11.64 -8.55
CA LEU A 79 6.58 -10.92 -8.06
C LEU A 79 7.35 -10.17 -9.17
N GLN A 80 6.91 -10.23 -10.42
CA GLN A 80 7.53 -9.57 -11.58
C GLN A 80 6.73 -8.35 -12.09
N VAL A 81 5.74 -7.89 -11.33
CA VAL A 81 4.91 -6.73 -11.70
C VAL A 81 5.76 -5.47 -11.88
N TRP A 82 6.78 -5.27 -11.04
CA TRP A 82 7.75 -4.18 -11.18
C TRP A 82 8.46 -4.22 -12.55
N ASP A 83 9.07 -5.37 -12.88
CA ASP A 83 9.81 -5.54 -14.12
C ASP A 83 8.93 -5.33 -15.34
N ALA A 84 7.72 -5.87 -15.31
CA ALA A 84 6.74 -5.73 -16.38
C ALA A 84 6.34 -4.26 -16.62
N THR A 85 6.18 -3.49 -15.55
CA THR A 85 5.88 -2.07 -15.63
C THR A 85 7.11 -1.27 -16.11
N GLN A 86 8.28 -1.56 -15.56
CA GLN A 86 9.54 -0.91 -15.94
C GLN A 86 9.82 -1.07 -17.43
N ASN A 87 9.66 -2.28 -17.96
CA ASN A 87 9.95 -2.62 -19.36
C ASN A 87 8.81 -2.26 -20.33
N GLY A 88 7.69 -1.71 -19.85
CA GLY A 88 6.54 -1.36 -20.69
C GLY A 88 5.77 -2.59 -21.21
N THR A 89 5.95 -3.78 -20.64
CA THR A 89 5.14 -4.96 -20.93
C THR A 89 3.67 -4.70 -20.59
N VAL A 90 3.45 -3.95 -19.53
CA VAL A 90 2.16 -3.34 -19.15
C VAL A 90 2.35 -1.85 -18.88
N GLU A 91 1.32 -1.09 -19.04
CA GLU A 91 1.34 0.36 -18.85
C GLU A 91 1.42 0.73 -17.36
N CYS A 92 0.86 -0.13 -16.48
CA CYS A 92 0.94 0.04 -15.03
C CYS A 92 0.86 -1.31 -14.30
N GLY A 93 1.25 -1.30 -13.02
CA GLY A 93 1.22 -2.47 -12.15
C GLY A 93 0.81 -2.09 -10.73
N HIS A 94 0.16 -2.99 -10.00
CA HIS A 94 -0.24 -2.75 -8.61
C HIS A 94 0.34 -3.83 -7.70
N THR A 95 1.22 -3.41 -6.76
CA THR A 95 2.01 -4.32 -5.95
C THR A 95 2.45 -3.69 -4.63
N LEU A 96 3.04 -4.50 -3.75
CA LEU A 96 3.89 -4.00 -2.65
C LEU A 96 5.31 -3.79 -3.17
N THR A 97 5.83 -2.60 -3.04
CA THR A 97 7.17 -2.25 -3.53
C THR A 97 8.26 -2.95 -2.72
N SER A 98 7.97 -3.29 -1.46
CA SER A 98 8.85 -4.11 -0.61
C SER A 98 9.17 -5.50 -1.18
N PHE A 99 8.40 -6.02 -2.12
CA PHE A 99 8.77 -7.24 -2.84
C PHE A 99 10.03 -7.09 -3.70
N ASN A 100 10.47 -5.87 -3.96
CA ASN A 100 11.59 -5.53 -4.83
C ASN A 100 12.83 -4.99 -4.10
N ILE A 101 12.93 -5.19 -2.78
CA ILE A 101 14.10 -4.76 -1.99
C ILE A 101 15.43 -5.36 -2.47
N GLY A 102 15.40 -6.50 -3.15
CA GLY A 102 16.57 -7.10 -3.78
C GLY A 102 17.16 -6.24 -4.92
N LYS A 103 16.37 -5.36 -5.55
CA LYS A 103 16.83 -4.38 -6.53
C LYS A 103 17.42 -3.15 -5.84
N ASN A 104 16.67 -2.57 -4.93
CA ASN A 104 17.08 -1.42 -4.12
C ASN A 104 16.32 -1.44 -2.78
N PRO A 105 16.99 -1.63 -1.64
CA PRO A 105 16.33 -1.65 -0.33
C PRO A 105 15.51 -0.40 -0.01
N ALA A 106 15.87 0.75 -0.61
CA ALA A 106 15.16 2.02 -0.38
C ALA A 106 13.70 2.02 -0.88
N VAL A 107 13.31 1.10 -1.75
CA VAL A 107 11.90 1.00 -2.19
C VAL A 107 10.97 0.59 -1.05
N ALA A 108 11.50 0.03 0.05
CA ALA A 108 10.72 -0.34 1.22
C ALA A 108 10.09 0.86 1.94
N PHE A 109 10.65 2.07 1.83
CA PHE A 109 10.06 3.27 2.43
C PHE A 109 8.69 3.62 1.85
N ASP A 110 8.42 3.21 0.63
CA ASP A 110 7.11 3.38 0.02
C ASP A 110 6.06 2.44 0.66
N SER A 111 6.39 1.18 0.89
CA SER A 111 5.47 0.21 1.52
C SER A 111 5.31 0.45 3.02
N GLY A 112 6.41 0.70 3.72
CA GLY A 112 6.48 0.83 5.17
C GLY A 112 7.69 0.10 5.75
N LEU A 113 8.14 0.52 6.92
CA LEU A 113 9.29 -0.05 7.62
C LEU A 113 8.88 -0.70 8.94
N ALA A 114 9.66 -1.68 9.37
CA ALA A 114 9.51 -2.33 10.67
C ALA A 114 9.63 -1.31 11.81
N PHE A 115 8.73 -1.39 12.80
CA PHE A 115 8.60 -0.45 13.91
C PHE A 115 8.48 1.02 13.48
N GLY A 116 7.97 1.23 12.27
CA GLY A 116 7.91 2.52 11.61
C GLY A 116 6.57 3.24 11.78
N LEU A 117 6.26 4.04 10.77
CA LEU A 117 5.04 4.84 10.72
C LEU A 117 3.79 3.94 10.67
N ASN A 118 2.77 4.32 11.42
CA ASN A 118 1.44 3.73 11.21
C ASN A 118 0.79 4.33 9.95
N THR A 119 -0.38 3.84 9.57
CA THR A 119 -1.06 4.24 8.33
C THR A 119 -1.29 5.75 8.23
N ARG A 120 -1.74 6.42 9.30
CA ARG A 120 -1.95 7.88 9.28
C ARG A 120 -0.63 8.63 9.19
N GLN A 121 0.39 8.17 9.90
CA GLN A 121 1.74 8.75 9.87
C GLN A 121 2.37 8.57 8.49
N GLN A 122 2.22 7.40 7.86
CA GLN A 122 2.72 7.13 6.50
C GLN A 122 2.04 8.08 5.49
N GLN A 123 0.71 8.21 5.55
CA GLN A 123 -0.02 9.14 4.68
C GLN A 123 0.42 10.60 4.92
N ALA A 124 0.66 10.99 6.16
CA ALA A 124 1.12 12.34 6.48
C ALA A 124 2.55 12.59 5.95
N TRP A 125 3.46 11.61 6.10
CA TRP A 125 4.82 11.71 5.57
C TRP A 125 4.81 11.78 4.04
N MET A 126 4.05 10.91 3.38
CA MET A 126 3.96 10.88 1.92
C MET A 126 3.39 12.19 1.36
N ASN A 127 2.33 12.74 1.95
CA ASN A 127 1.63 13.88 1.34
C ASN A 127 2.15 15.25 1.79
N TYR A 128 2.74 15.37 2.98
CA TYR A 128 3.16 16.66 3.57
C TYR A 128 4.56 16.61 4.22
N GLY A 129 5.13 15.43 4.41
CA GLY A 129 6.45 15.25 5.02
C GLY A 129 7.60 15.12 4.02
N GLY A 130 7.34 15.31 2.71
CA GLY A 130 8.36 15.19 1.66
C GLY A 130 8.62 13.76 1.20
N GLY A 131 7.89 12.77 1.72
CA GLY A 131 8.10 11.36 1.39
C GLY A 131 7.83 11.05 -0.07
N LEU A 132 6.71 11.55 -0.63
CA LEU A 132 6.33 11.24 -2.00
C LEU A 132 7.34 11.77 -3.03
N GLU A 133 7.90 12.95 -2.81
CA GLU A 133 8.93 13.52 -3.67
C GLU A 133 10.20 12.67 -3.68
N LEU A 134 10.63 12.20 -2.51
CA LEU A 134 11.81 11.33 -2.36
C LEU A 134 11.58 9.98 -3.05
N ILE A 135 10.41 9.38 -2.83
CA ILE A 135 10.04 8.10 -3.45
C ILE A 135 9.90 8.25 -4.96
N ARG A 136 9.25 9.31 -5.46
CA ARG A 136 9.16 9.58 -6.91
C ARG A 136 10.55 9.80 -7.54
N ALA A 137 11.45 10.50 -6.86
CA ALA A 137 12.82 10.68 -7.34
C ALA A 137 13.61 9.37 -7.41
N LEU A 138 13.41 8.46 -6.42
CA LEU A 138 14.00 7.13 -6.41
C LEU A 138 13.50 6.30 -7.60
N PHE A 139 12.19 6.16 -7.75
CA PHE A 139 11.55 5.28 -8.76
C PHE A 139 11.74 5.79 -10.19
N LYS A 140 11.89 7.10 -10.36
CA LYS A 140 12.20 7.70 -11.67
C LYS A 140 13.48 7.15 -12.28
N LYS A 141 14.45 6.72 -11.47
CA LYS A 141 15.71 6.11 -11.95
C LYS A 141 15.44 4.80 -12.69
N ASP A 142 14.35 4.12 -12.35
CA ASP A 142 13.88 2.88 -12.98
C ASP A 142 12.78 3.13 -14.04
N GLY A 143 12.54 4.39 -14.43
CA GLY A 143 11.50 4.74 -15.40
C GLY A 143 10.08 4.48 -14.91
N ILE A 144 9.85 4.54 -13.60
CA ILE A 144 8.55 4.30 -12.96
C ILE A 144 8.10 5.55 -12.19
N LEU A 145 6.79 5.85 -12.28
CA LEU A 145 6.12 6.79 -11.39
C LEU A 145 5.27 6.00 -10.37
N PRO A 146 5.54 6.10 -9.06
CA PRO A 146 4.71 5.50 -8.02
C PRO A 146 3.55 6.43 -7.63
N ILE A 147 2.36 5.84 -7.46
CA ILE A 147 1.19 6.51 -6.91
C ILE A 147 0.66 5.64 -5.75
N PRO A 148 0.62 6.14 -4.50
CA PRO A 148 -0.05 5.43 -3.40
C PRO A 148 -1.48 5.05 -3.78
N CYS A 149 -1.81 3.76 -3.74
CA CYS A 149 -3.09 3.25 -4.26
C CYS A 149 -3.67 2.15 -3.38
N GLY A 150 -3.57 2.31 -2.10
CA GLY A 150 -4.08 1.39 -1.11
C GLY A 150 -3.23 1.38 0.15
N ASN A 151 -3.80 0.90 1.24
CA ASN A 151 -3.08 0.63 2.47
C ASN A 151 -3.84 -0.43 3.26
N VAL A 152 -3.12 -1.40 3.80
CA VAL A 152 -3.75 -2.51 4.52
C VAL A 152 -3.80 -2.28 6.04
N GLY A 153 -3.20 -1.20 6.52
CA GLY A 153 -3.08 -0.92 7.95
C GLY A 153 -1.93 -1.70 8.60
N VAL A 154 -1.97 -1.79 9.94
CA VAL A 154 -1.06 -2.62 10.71
C VAL A 154 -1.39 -4.10 10.49
N GLN A 155 -0.35 -4.90 10.31
CA GLN A 155 -0.51 -6.33 10.05
C GLN A 155 -0.52 -7.17 11.33
N MET A 156 -0.96 -8.42 11.18
CA MET A 156 -0.75 -9.47 12.17
C MET A 156 0.64 -10.08 12.04
N GLY A 157 1.11 -10.69 13.12
CA GLY A 157 2.37 -11.41 13.17
C GLY A 157 2.38 -12.77 12.46
N GLY A 158 1.28 -13.14 11.77
CA GLY A 158 1.18 -14.33 10.97
C GLY A 158 0.87 -15.61 11.74
N PHE A 159 0.77 -16.71 10.99
CA PHE A 159 0.45 -18.05 11.49
C PHE A 159 1.70 -18.89 11.64
N TYR A 160 1.80 -19.59 12.78
CA TYR A 160 2.93 -20.44 13.16
C TYR A 160 2.46 -21.85 13.50
N ARG A 161 3.21 -22.86 13.09
CA ARG A 161 2.95 -24.26 13.43
C ARG A 161 3.38 -24.58 14.87
N LYS A 162 4.37 -23.84 15.40
CA LYS A 162 4.90 -23.96 16.77
C LYS A 162 4.83 -22.62 17.48
N GLU A 163 4.81 -22.65 18.81
CA GLU A 163 4.89 -21.44 19.62
C GLU A 163 6.30 -20.83 19.58
N ILE A 164 6.35 -19.52 19.64
CA ILE A 164 7.56 -18.70 19.77
C ILE A 164 7.55 -18.11 21.19
N ASN A 165 8.36 -18.67 22.06
CA ASN A 165 8.45 -18.26 23.47
C ASN A 165 9.73 -17.45 23.76
N SER A 166 10.73 -17.56 22.91
CA SER A 166 12.03 -16.93 23.06
C SER A 166 12.65 -16.55 21.71
N VAL A 167 13.76 -15.81 21.73
CA VAL A 167 14.55 -15.50 20.53
C VAL A 167 15.16 -16.77 19.93
N ASP A 168 15.46 -17.77 20.77
CA ASP A 168 16.04 -19.02 20.28
C ASP A 168 15.06 -19.84 19.40
N ASP A 169 13.76 -19.68 19.59
CA ASP A 169 12.74 -20.32 18.77
C ASP A 169 12.69 -19.78 17.33
N LEU A 170 13.35 -18.65 17.08
CA LEU A 170 13.48 -18.06 15.75
C LEU A 170 14.58 -18.74 14.91
N LYS A 171 15.55 -19.40 15.56
CA LYS A 171 16.70 -20.00 14.87
C LYS A 171 16.27 -21.16 13.97
N GLY A 172 16.61 -21.06 12.69
CA GLY A 172 16.25 -22.04 11.67
C GLY A 172 14.78 -22.07 11.27
N LEU A 173 13.93 -21.18 11.81
CA LEU A 173 12.53 -21.07 11.44
C LEU A 173 12.41 -20.69 9.96
N LYS A 174 11.79 -21.52 9.16
CA LYS A 174 11.48 -21.23 7.75
C LYS A 174 10.21 -20.40 7.71
N PHE A 175 10.39 -19.10 7.51
CA PHE A 175 9.28 -18.15 7.60
C PHE A 175 9.02 -17.46 6.25
N ARG A 176 7.78 -17.63 5.75
CA ARG A 176 7.34 -16.82 4.62
C ARG A 176 7.11 -15.40 5.09
N ILE A 177 7.99 -14.51 4.68
CA ILE A 177 7.93 -13.09 4.95
C ILE A 177 8.56 -12.31 3.80
N GLY A 178 7.99 -11.17 3.46
CA GLY A 178 8.52 -10.27 2.44
C GLY A 178 9.34 -9.12 3.01
N GLY A 179 9.92 -8.34 2.11
CA GLY A 179 10.50 -7.05 2.42
C GLY A 179 11.66 -7.07 3.43
N LEU A 180 11.87 -5.92 4.07
CA LEU A 180 12.94 -5.75 5.07
C LEU A 180 12.71 -6.59 6.33
N GLY A 181 11.47 -6.95 6.65
CA GLY A 181 11.17 -7.85 7.76
C GLY A 181 11.94 -9.18 7.66
N GLY A 182 12.05 -9.73 6.45
CA GLY A 182 12.87 -10.92 6.19
C GLY A 182 14.35 -10.70 6.46
N MET A 183 14.93 -9.58 6.02
CA MET A 183 16.33 -9.24 6.27
C MET A 183 16.63 -9.07 7.77
N ILE A 184 15.72 -8.43 8.49
CA ILE A 184 15.84 -8.21 9.94
C ILE A 184 15.80 -9.54 10.68
N LEU A 185 14.84 -10.40 10.36
CA LEU A 185 14.69 -11.71 11.00
C LEU A 185 15.84 -12.67 10.68
N ALA A 186 16.47 -12.54 9.50
CA ALA A 186 17.65 -13.34 9.16
C ALA A 186 18.82 -13.09 10.13
N LYS A 187 18.98 -11.86 10.67
CA LYS A 187 19.96 -11.55 11.72
C LYS A 187 19.71 -12.31 13.02
N LEU A 188 18.47 -12.72 13.26
CA LEU A 188 18.07 -13.51 14.43
C LEU A 188 18.02 -15.01 14.14
N GLY A 189 18.53 -15.44 12.98
CA GLY A 189 18.65 -16.84 12.60
C GLY A 189 17.43 -17.43 11.89
N VAL A 190 16.40 -16.64 11.56
CA VAL A 190 15.29 -17.07 10.71
C VAL A 190 15.77 -17.33 9.29
N VAL A 191 15.14 -18.27 8.59
CA VAL A 191 15.30 -18.51 7.15
C VAL A 191 14.10 -17.87 6.42
N PRO A 192 14.20 -16.60 5.97
CA PRO A 192 13.10 -15.93 5.31
C PRO A 192 12.93 -16.44 3.88
N LEU A 193 11.68 -16.58 3.45
CA LEU A 193 11.32 -17.05 2.12
C LEU A 193 10.23 -16.15 1.55
N GLN A 194 10.50 -15.51 0.41
CA GLN A 194 9.49 -14.73 -0.30
C GLN A 194 8.74 -15.64 -1.28
N ILE A 195 7.50 -15.97 -0.94
CA ILE A 195 6.64 -16.88 -1.70
C ILE A 195 5.39 -16.11 -2.16
N PRO A 196 4.96 -16.27 -3.44
CA PRO A 196 3.71 -15.69 -3.93
C PRO A 196 2.49 -16.15 -3.12
N THR A 197 1.45 -15.33 -3.06
CA THR A 197 0.28 -15.54 -2.19
C THR A 197 -0.37 -16.91 -2.40
N ALA A 198 -0.54 -17.35 -3.64
CA ALA A 198 -1.18 -18.63 -3.97
C ALA A 198 -0.40 -19.85 -3.47
N ASP A 199 0.91 -19.70 -3.25
CA ASP A 199 1.81 -20.79 -2.83
C ASP A 199 2.01 -20.86 -1.32
N ILE A 200 1.48 -19.91 -0.54
CA ILE A 200 1.68 -19.85 0.92
C ILE A 200 1.02 -21.06 1.60
N TYR A 201 -0.28 -21.26 1.38
CA TYR A 201 -1.02 -22.37 1.99
C TYR A 201 -0.40 -23.73 1.67
N PRO A 202 -0.17 -24.10 0.38
CA PRO A 202 0.44 -25.40 0.06
C PRO A 202 1.85 -25.56 0.64
N SER A 203 2.63 -24.48 0.79
CA SER A 203 3.98 -24.55 1.38
C SER A 203 3.92 -24.81 2.89
N LEU A 204 2.97 -24.15 3.57
CA LEU A 204 2.74 -24.34 5.02
C LEU A 204 2.15 -25.74 5.30
N GLU A 205 1.21 -26.20 4.49
CA GLU A 205 0.58 -27.52 4.60
C GLU A 205 1.59 -28.65 4.49
N ARG A 206 2.48 -28.59 3.50
CA ARG A 206 3.53 -29.62 3.27
C ARG A 206 4.71 -29.50 4.24
N GLY A 207 4.75 -28.46 5.09
CA GLY A 207 5.87 -28.21 5.99
C GLY A 207 7.14 -27.73 5.30
N ALA A 208 7.04 -27.20 4.06
CA ALA A 208 8.14 -26.54 3.40
C ALA A 208 8.52 -25.24 4.12
N ILE A 209 7.55 -24.61 4.78
CA ILE A 209 7.71 -23.48 5.70
C ILE A 209 7.07 -23.80 7.05
N ASP A 210 7.56 -23.18 8.12
CA ASP A 210 7.10 -23.37 9.49
C ASP A 210 6.11 -22.30 9.94
N ALA A 211 6.17 -21.14 9.29
CA ALA A 211 5.32 -19.99 9.57
C ALA A 211 5.12 -19.15 8.30
N ALA A 212 4.03 -18.39 8.29
CA ALA A 212 3.73 -17.45 7.23
C ALA A 212 2.97 -16.24 7.78
N GLU A 213 3.38 -15.05 7.36
CA GLU A 213 2.60 -13.84 7.47
C GLU A 213 1.96 -13.50 6.13
N TRP A 214 0.85 -12.75 6.17
CA TRP A 214 0.29 -12.14 4.98
C TRP A 214 -0.18 -10.73 5.28
N ILE A 215 -1.37 -10.53 5.83
CA ILE A 215 -1.85 -9.19 6.17
C ILE A 215 -2.53 -9.21 7.54
N GLY A 216 -3.70 -9.82 7.62
CA GLY A 216 -4.53 -9.79 8.80
C GLY A 216 -5.74 -10.73 8.69
N PRO A 217 -6.59 -10.76 9.72
CA PRO A 217 -7.59 -11.81 9.90
C PRO A 217 -8.45 -12.10 8.67
N TYR A 218 -8.87 -11.06 7.94
CA TYR A 218 -9.80 -11.23 6.82
C TYR A 218 -9.18 -11.94 5.61
N ASP A 219 -7.98 -11.54 5.24
CA ASP A 219 -7.29 -12.17 4.11
C ASP A 219 -6.65 -13.50 4.52
N ASP A 220 -6.09 -13.58 5.74
CA ASP A 220 -5.46 -14.79 6.28
C ASP A 220 -6.48 -15.93 6.42
N GLU A 221 -7.74 -15.60 6.80
CA GLU A 221 -8.85 -16.56 6.82
C GLU A 221 -9.16 -17.08 5.41
N LYS A 222 -9.19 -16.22 4.39
CA LYS A 222 -9.43 -16.62 2.99
C LYS A 222 -8.33 -17.49 2.42
N LEU A 223 -7.09 -17.21 2.80
CA LEU A 223 -5.95 -18.05 2.43
C LEU A 223 -5.96 -19.40 3.17
N GLY A 224 -6.80 -19.57 4.19
CA GLY A 224 -6.96 -20.82 4.92
C GLY A 224 -5.80 -21.14 5.85
N LEU A 225 -4.94 -20.19 6.19
CA LEU A 225 -3.70 -20.43 6.98
C LEU A 225 -3.98 -21.08 8.33
N HIS A 226 -5.12 -20.76 8.95
CA HIS A 226 -5.58 -21.33 10.21
C HIS A 226 -5.84 -22.85 10.17
N LYS A 227 -6.02 -23.44 8.99
CA LYS A 227 -6.26 -24.88 8.83
C LYS A 227 -4.99 -25.71 9.01
N VAL A 228 -3.82 -25.10 8.80
CA VAL A 228 -2.51 -25.78 8.75
C VAL A 228 -1.52 -25.25 9.79
N ALA A 229 -1.85 -24.12 10.47
CA ALA A 229 -1.10 -23.56 11.58
C ALA A 229 -2.06 -22.94 12.58
N LYS A 230 -1.87 -23.17 13.88
CA LYS A 230 -2.86 -22.83 14.91
C LYS A 230 -2.52 -21.61 15.75
N TYR A 231 -1.27 -21.18 15.77
CA TYR A 231 -0.82 -20.04 16.57
C TYR A 231 -0.80 -18.79 15.71
N TYR A 232 -1.57 -17.77 16.09
CA TYR A 232 -1.70 -16.53 15.35
C TYR A 232 -1.13 -15.38 16.18
N TYR A 233 0.03 -14.88 15.75
CA TYR A 233 0.80 -13.91 16.50
C TYR A 233 0.41 -12.47 16.19
N TYR A 234 0.67 -11.57 17.13
CA TYR A 234 0.55 -10.11 17.01
C TYR A 234 1.54 -9.37 17.91
N PRO A 235 1.85 -8.09 17.61
CA PRO A 235 1.57 -7.37 16.38
C PRO A 235 2.50 -7.81 15.24
N GLY A 236 2.12 -7.51 13.98
CA GLY A 236 3.01 -7.60 12.83
C GLY A 236 3.96 -6.40 12.78
N TRP A 237 4.99 -6.44 13.58
CA TRP A 237 5.91 -5.32 13.84
C TRP A 237 6.73 -4.89 12.62
N TRP A 238 6.79 -5.71 11.58
CA TRP A 238 7.53 -5.42 10.34
C TRP A 238 6.82 -4.43 9.42
N GLU A 239 5.52 -4.26 9.55
CA GLU A 239 4.76 -3.27 8.79
C GLU A 239 3.63 -2.68 9.66
N GLY A 240 3.88 -1.51 10.27
CA GLY A 240 2.87 -0.70 10.96
C GLY A 240 1.92 -0.01 9.98
N SER A 241 2.32 0.03 8.71
CA SER A 241 1.57 0.49 7.55
C SER A 241 2.10 -0.28 6.36
N ALA A 242 1.24 -0.97 5.61
CA ALA A 242 1.64 -1.57 4.35
C ALA A 242 0.91 -0.85 3.21
N GLN A 243 1.57 0.18 2.68
CA GLN A 243 1.08 0.92 1.52
C GLN A 243 1.24 0.10 0.26
N VAL A 244 0.16 0.00 -0.49
CA VAL A 244 0.14 -0.64 -1.81
C VAL A 244 0.20 0.44 -2.86
N THR A 245 1.00 0.21 -3.89
CA THR A 245 1.35 1.27 -4.85
C THR A 245 1.00 0.87 -6.28
N LEU A 246 0.39 1.80 -7.00
CA LEU A 246 0.28 1.75 -8.44
C LEU A 246 1.59 2.24 -9.04
N LEU A 247 2.31 1.35 -9.68
CA LEU A 247 3.48 1.64 -10.48
C LEU A 247 3.01 2.00 -11.89
N VAL A 248 3.41 3.15 -12.41
CA VAL A 248 3.10 3.56 -13.77
C VAL A 248 4.39 3.68 -14.56
N ASN A 249 4.47 3.07 -15.73
CA ASN A 249 5.59 3.29 -16.63
C ASN A 249 5.69 4.79 -16.98
N LEU A 250 6.87 5.38 -16.78
CA LEU A 250 7.04 6.83 -16.83
C LEU A 250 6.72 7.41 -18.23
N GLN A 251 7.04 6.70 -19.30
CA GLN A 251 6.74 7.16 -20.67
C GLN A 251 5.23 7.19 -20.92
N HIS A 252 4.50 6.17 -20.44
CA HIS A 252 3.04 6.16 -20.52
C HIS A 252 2.41 7.25 -19.67
N TRP A 253 2.96 7.52 -18.48
CA TRP A 253 2.52 8.63 -17.64
C TRP A 253 2.70 10.00 -18.32
N GLU A 254 3.87 10.24 -18.88
CA GLU A 254 4.19 11.50 -19.55
C GLU A 254 3.33 11.74 -20.79
N ALA A 255 2.90 10.68 -21.46
CA ALA A 255 2.00 10.75 -22.62
C ALA A 255 0.53 10.98 -22.24
N LEU A 256 0.13 10.82 -20.96
CA LEU A 256 -1.26 11.06 -20.55
C LEU A 256 -1.62 12.54 -20.57
N PRO A 257 -2.85 12.90 -20.99
CA PRO A 257 -3.42 14.21 -20.75
C PRO A 257 -3.45 14.54 -19.25
N GLU A 258 -3.27 15.81 -18.89
CA GLU A 258 -3.28 16.27 -17.50
C GLU A 258 -4.56 15.85 -16.74
N SER A 259 -5.73 15.97 -17.39
CA SER A 259 -7.01 15.56 -16.80
C SER A 259 -7.08 14.05 -16.48
N TYR A 260 -6.39 13.21 -17.27
CA TYR A 260 -6.36 11.76 -17.01
C TYR A 260 -5.37 11.42 -15.91
N ARG A 261 -4.24 12.14 -15.81
CA ARG A 261 -3.32 12.02 -14.66
C ARG A 261 -4.03 12.38 -13.37
N ALA A 262 -4.73 13.52 -13.34
CA ALA A 262 -5.51 13.94 -12.16
C ALA A 262 -6.62 12.93 -11.80
N ALA A 263 -7.31 12.37 -12.79
CA ALA A 263 -8.33 11.34 -12.55
C ALA A 263 -7.72 10.05 -11.95
N LEU A 264 -6.55 9.63 -12.44
CA LEU A 264 -5.85 8.45 -11.92
C LEU A 264 -5.36 8.67 -10.48
N GLU A 265 -4.74 9.82 -10.19
CA GLU A 265 -4.29 10.17 -8.84
C GLU A 265 -5.48 10.26 -7.86
N ALA A 266 -6.59 10.87 -8.27
CA ALA A 266 -7.81 10.95 -7.45
C ALA A 266 -8.40 9.55 -7.17
N ALA A 267 -8.48 8.67 -8.18
CA ALA A 267 -8.97 7.30 -8.00
C ALA A 267 -8.06 6.47 -7.07
N CYS A 268 -6.73 6.64 -7.15
CA CYS A 268 -5.79 5.99 -6.24
C CYS A 268 -5.93 6.49 -4.80
N ALA A 269 -6.10 7.79 -4.59
CA ALA A 269 -6.34 8.36 -3.26
C ALA A 269 -7.65 7.84 -2.64
N GLU A 270 -8.75 7.81 -3.43
CA GLU A 270 -10.02 7.23 -3.01
C GLU A 270 -9.86 5.74 -2.65
N THR A 271 -9.13 4.98 -3.46
CA THR A 271 -8.85 3.55 -3.23
C THR A 271 -8.09 3.33 -1.92
N THR A 272 -7.15 4.19 -1.58
CA THR A 272 -6.41 4.11 -0.31
C THR A 272 -7.36 4.21 0.90
N VAL A 273 -8.28 5.16 0.89
CA VAL A 273 -9.25 5.34 1.97
C VAL A 273 -10.21 4.15 2.05
N LEU A 274 -10.74 3.71 0.92
CA LEU A 274 -11.74 2.63 0.87
C LEU A 274 -11.14 1.27 1.22
N MET A 275 -9.90 0.99 0.84
CA MET A 275 -9.19 -0.25 1.21
C MET A 275 -9.00 -0.34 2.72
N MET A 276 -8.51 0.72 3.37
CA MET A 276 -8.36 0.78 4.83
C MET A 276 -9.71 0.55 5.53
N ALA A 277 -10.74 1.30 5.13
CA ALA A 277 -12.08 1.19 5.73
C ALA A 277 -12.64 -0.24 5.61
N LYS A 278 -12.37 -0.92 4.49
CA LYS A 278 -12.79 -2.31 4.29
C LYS A 278 -12.05 -3.27 5.22
N TYR A 279 -10.74 -3.14 5.38
CA TYR A 279 -9.97 -3.94 6.32
C TYR A 279 -10.42 -3.73 7.76
N ASP A 280 -10.56 -2.47 8.19
CA ASP A 280 -10.97 -2.13 9.55
C ASP A 280 -12.38 -2.64 9.89
N THR A 281 -13.25 -2.74 8.90
CA THR A 281 -14.59 -3.32 9.05
C THR A 281 -14.56 -4.85 9.07
N ARG A 282 -13.75 -5.49 8.22
CA ARG A 282 -13.78 -6.94 8.01
C ARG A 282 -12.87 -7.72 8.96
N ASN A 283 -11.74 -7.13 9.35
CA ASN A 283 -10.78 -7.79 10.24
C ASN A 283 -11.38 -8.21 11.60
N PRO A 284 -12.17 -7.37 12.31
CA PRO A 284 -12.78 -7.78 13.58
C PRO A 284 -13.75 -8.96 13.46
N GLU A 285 -14.50 -9.02 12.36
CA GLU A 285 -15.43 -10.12 12.09
C GLU A 285 -14.67 -11.42 11.81
N ALA A 286 -13.63 -11.36 10.96
CA ALA A 286 -12.80 -12.52 10.64
C ALA A 286 -12.00 -13.01 11.85
N LEU A 287 -11.48 -12.10 12.69
CA LEU A 287 -10.78 -12.46 13.91
C LEU A 287 -11.68 -13.26 14.85
N ARG A 288 -12.94 -12.85 15.04
CA ARG A 288 -13.91 -13.62 15.84
C ARG A 288 -14.14 -15.02 15.27
N ARG A 289 -14.27 -15.15 13.94
CA ARG A 289 -14.46 -16.48 13.30
C ARG A 289 -13.22 -17.35 13.47
N LEU A 290 -12.02 -16.81 13.29
CA LEU A 290 -10.76 -17.53 13.48
C LEU A 290 -10.61 -18.06 14.92
N VAL A 291 -10.90 -17.21 15.91
CA VAL A 291 -10.88 -17.63 17.33
C VAL A 291 -11.93 -18.69 17.61
N ALA A 292 -13.15 -18.55 17.09
CA ALA A 292 -14.21 -19.55 17.21
C ALA A 292 -13.83 -20.89 16.53
N ALA A 293 -13.00 -20.85 15.48
CA ALA A 293 -12.45 -22.02 14.81
C ALA A 293 -11.25 -22.66 15.55
N GLY A 294 -10.89 -22.15 16.74
CA GLY A 294 -9.83 -22.72 17.59
C GLY A 294 -8.44 -22.13 17.36
N VAL A 295 -8.31 -21.04 16.61
CA VAL A 295 -7.05 -20.31 16.45
C VAL A 295 -6.61 -19.74 17.80
N GLN A 296 -5.34 -19.93 18.13
CA GLN A 296 -4.75 -19.48 19.39
C GLN A 296 -4.01 -18.15 19.15
N LEU A 297 -4.61 -17.07 19.58
CA LEU A 297 -3.93 -15.75 19.56
C LEU A 297 -2.75 -15.74 20.53
N ARG A 298 -1.63 -15.24 20.08
CA ARG A 298 -0.39 -15.10 20.86
C ARG A 298 0.21 -13.70 20.62
N GLN A 299 0.53 -13.03 21.70
CA GLN A 299 1.39 -11.86 21.64
C GLN A 299 2.85 -12.30 21.55
N PHE A 300 3.65 -11.65 20.71
CA PHE A 300 5.09 -11.88 20.74
C PHE A 300 5.66 -11.54 22.12
N PRO A 301 6.50 -12.42 22.71
CA PRO A 301 7.19 -12.13 23.96
C PRO A 301 8.01 -10.83 23.86
N ARG A 302 8.01 -10.05 24.93
CA ARG A 302 8.77 -8.79 24.97
C ARG A 302 10.24 -8.93 24.58
N PRO A 303 10.99 -9.97 25.03
CA PRO A 303 12.37 -10.18 24.60
C PRO A 303 12.53 -10.39 23.09
N VAL A 304 11.54 -11.06 22.44
CA VAL A 304 11.54 -11.23 20.98
C VAL A 304 11.34 -9.91 20.29
N LEU A 305 10.37 -9.11 20.73
CA LEU A 305 10.14 -7.75 20.15
C LEU A 305 11.36 -6.85 20.34
N ASP A 306 11.99 -6.86 21.51
CA ASP A 306 13.20 -6.06 21.78
C ASP A 306 14.38 -6.46 20.90
N ALA A 307 14.58 -7.77 20.67
CA ALA A 307 15.59 -8.28 19.74
C ALA A 307 15.30 -7.87 18.28
N CYS A 308 14.05 -7.98 17.85
CA CYS A 308 13.61 -7.57 16.53
C CYS A 308 13.76 -6.05 16.32
N TYR A 309 13.40 -5.24 17.32
CA TYR A 309 13.58 -3.79 17.29
C TYR A 309 15.05 -3.41 17.09
N LYS A 310 15.94 -3.98 17.89
CA LYS A 310 17.39 -3.75 17.78
C LYS A 310 17.89 -4.13 16.40
N ALA A 311 17.57 -5.34 15.93
CA ALA A 311 17.98 -5.83 14.61
C ALA A 311 17.44 -4.97 13.47
N ALA A 312 16.23 -4.37 13.62
CA ALA A 312 15.64 -3.49 12.62
C ALA A 312 16.49 -2.22 12.43
N PHE A 313 16.77 -1.49 13.51
CA PHE A 313 17.53 -0.24 13.41
C PHE A 313 19.01 -0.48 13.02
N GLU A 314 19.63 -1.56 13.49
CA GLU A 314 20.94 -1.98 13.00
C GLU A 314 20.94 -2.25 11.48
N THR A 315 19.86 -2.85 10.97
CA THR A 315 19.71 -3.09 9.52
C THR A 315 19.57 -1.78 8.75
N TYR A 316 18.81 -0.83 9.28
CA TYR A 316 18.64 0.48 8.64
C TYR A 316 19.94 1.28 8.60
N ASP A 317 20.70 1.28 9.69
CA ASP A 317 22.00 1.95 9.76
C ASP A 317 23.02 1.32 8.79
N GLU A 318 23.07 -0.01 8.68
CA GLU A 318 23.90 -0.71 7.69
C GLU A 318 23.50 -0.38 6.25
N LEU A 319 22.21 -0.34 5.94
CA LEU A 319 21.72 0.01 4.60
C LEU A 319 22.00 1.48 4.27
N ALA A 320 21.83 2.39 5.24
CA ALA A 320 22.19 3.80 5.08
C ALA A 320 23.70 3.99 4.85
N GLY A 321 24.53 3.17 5.48
CA GLY A 321 25.99 3.17 5.26
C GLY A 321 26.41 2.68 3.89
N ARG A 322 25.56 1.89 3.19
CA ARG A 322 25.89 1.26 1.89
C ARG A 322 25.21 1.92 0.70
N SER A 323 24.11 2.66 0.92
CA SER A 323 23.28 3.24 -0.14
C SER A 323 22.96 4.70 0.16
N ALA A 324 23.41 5.59 -0.73
CA ALA A 324 23.09 7.02 -0.64
C ALA A 324 21.58 7.28 -0.74
N ASP A 325 20.88 6.52 -1.60
CA ASP A 325 19.42 6.64 -1.75
C ASP A 325 18.70 6.23 -0.46
N PHE A 326 19.11 5.10 0.12
CA PHE A 326 18.54 4.65 1.39
C PHE A 326 18.78 5.69 2.50
N LYS A 327 20.02 6.18 2.62
CA LYS A 327 20.39 7.18 3.62
C LYS A 327 19.56 8.45 3.51
N LEU A 328 19.44 9.00 2.29
CA LEU A 328 18.68 10.24 2.05
C LEU A 328 17.22 10.11 2.50
N ILE A 329 16.56 9.00 2.16
CA ILE A 329 15.15 8.79 2.50
C ILE A 329 15.04 8.46 3.99
N TYR A 330 15.96 7.67 4.56
CA TYR A 330 15.98 7.29 5.96
C TYR A 330 16.10 8.50 6.90
N GLU A 331 16.97 9.45 6.58
CA GLU A 331 17.13 10.69 7.37
C GLU A 331 15.81 11.51 7.43
N SER A 332 15.12 11.65 6.30
CA SER A 332 13.80 12.30 6.24
C SER A 332 12.74 11.54 7.04
N TRP A 333 12.66 10.23 6.80
CA TRP A 333 11.70 9.36 7.46
C TRP A 333 11.91 9.30 8.98
N GLN A 334 13.16 9.17 9.43
CA GLN A 334 13.52 9.07 10.85
C GLN A 334 13.15 10.34 11.61
N LYS A 335 13.44 11.51 11.01
CA LYS A 335 13.03 12.80 11.58
C LYS A 335 11.52 12.89 11.71
N PHE A 336 10.79 12.54 10.62
CA PHE A 336 9.33 12.57 10.63
C PHE A 336 8.73 11.59 11.64
N LEU A 337 9.29 10.38 11.78
CA LEU A 337 8.86 9.39 12.77
C LEU A 337 8.99 9.95 14.19
N ALA A 338 10.12 10.57 14.52
CA ALA A 338 10.35 11.15 15.83
C ALA A 338 9.32 12.25 16.16
N ASP A 339 9.14 13.22 15.24
CA ASP A 339 8.21 14.34 15.40
C ASP A 339 6.75 13.85 15.49
N SER A 340 6.38 12.91 14.61
CA SER A 340 5.03 12.34 14.57
C SER A 340 4.70 11.55 15.84
N ASN A 341 5.66 10.80 16.39
CA ASN A 341 5.47 10.04 17.61
C ASN A 341 5.21 10.93 18.84
N LEU A 342 5.74 12.16 18.90
CA LEU A 342 5.40 13.10 19.95
C LEU A 342 3.90 13.39 19.97
N TRP A 343 3.32 13.68 18.81
CA TRP A 343 1.88 13.95 18.68
C TRP A 343 1.02 12.71 18.96
N PHE A 344 1.34 11.61 18.31
CA PHE A 344 0.53 10.38 18.43
C PHE A 344 0.54 9.82 19.85
N ARG A 345 1.65 9.94 20.57
CA ARG A 345 1.71 9.54 22.00
C ARG A 345 0.75 10.34 22.85
N VAL A 346 0.66 11.65 22.64
CA VAL A 346 -0.20 12.54 23.44
C VAL A 346 -1.66 12.39 23.05
N ALA A 347 -1.97 12.36 21.77
CA ALA A 347 -3.34 12.34 21.27
C ALA A 347 -3.90 10.90 21.18
N GLU A 348 -3.56 10.18 20.11
CA GLU A 348 -4.19 8.90 19.76
C GLU A 348 -3.93 7.82 20.83
N ASN A 349 -2.67 7.61 21.20
CA ASN A 349 -2.31 6.54 22.14
C ASN A 349 -2.95 6.74 23.52
N THR A 350 -3.02 7.97 24.01
CA THR A 350 -3.64 8.26 25.31
C THR A 350 -5.15 8.00 25.27
N LEU A 351 -5.82 8.45 24.22
CA LEU A 351 -7.26 8.22 24.05
C LEU A 351 -7.57 6.73 23.86
N ASP A 352 -6.81 6.05 22.99
CA ASP A 352 -7.03 4.65 22.70
C ASP A 352 -6.79 3.76 23.91
N ASN A 353 -5.71 3.98 24.65
CA ASN A 353 -5.43 3.23 25.88
C ASN A 353 -6.56 3.37 26.92
N TYR A 354 -7.06 4.60 27.12
CA TYR A 354 -8.19 4.83 28.02
C TYR A 354 -9.45 4.10 27.53
N ARG A 355 -9.82 4.27 26.27
CA ARG A 355 -11.01 3.67 25.66
C ARG A 355 -10.97 2.15 25.71
N PHE A 356 -9.84 1.54 25.38
CA PHE A 356 -9.67 0.08 25.40
C PHE A 356 -9.75 -0.47 26.83
N ALA A 357 -9.13 0.21 27.80
CA ALA A 357 -9.23 -0.19 29.21
C ALA A 357 -10.69 -0.14 29.71
N MET A 358 -11.44 0.91 29.35
CA MET A 358 -12.85 1.04 29.74
C MET A 358 -13.75 0.02 29.03
N SER A 359 -13.46 -0.32 27.77
CA SER A 359 -14.27 -1.30 27.01
C SER A 359 -14.10 -2.74 27.51
N ALA A 360 -13.02 -3.04 28.21
CA ALA A 360 -12.76 -4.36 28.81
C ALA A 360 -13.47 -4.56 30.17
N GLN A 361 -14.07 -3.51 30.76
CA GLN A 361 -14.83 -3.62 32.02
C GLN A 361 -16.25 -4.12 31.73
N PRO A 362 -16.79 -5.03 32.52
CA PRO A 362 -18.22 -5.39 32.44
C PRO A 362 -19.06 -4.15 32.65
N ARG A 363 -20.04 -3.91 31.77
CA ARG A 363 -21.05 -2.88 31.95
C ARG A 363 -22.12 -3.32 32.92
#